data_7c374d469a8cf41e4b5bb7e8fb1942fb
#
_entry.id   7c374d469a8cf41e4b5bb7e8fb1942fb
#
_cell.length_a   1.000
_cell.length_b   1.000
_cell.length_c   1.000
_cell.angle_alpha   90.00
_cell.angle_beta   90.00
_cell.angle_gamma   90.00
#
_symmetry.space_group_name_H-M   'P 1'
#
loop_
_entity.id
_entity.type
_entity.pdbx_description
1 polymer ?
#
loop_
_entity_poly.entity_id
_entity_poly.type
_entity_poly.pdbx_seq_one_letter_code
_entity_poly.pdbx_strand_id
1 'polypeptide(L)'
;MKKNFALACAALLFCAAGFAQTQKANYALAERFSAKRVNQMVFSTQITPNWFRDSDKFWYSWRTPQGTHYYIVDPAKGTKAEVFDMDRLAMQVTEFVRYPFDAKHIPMRDLELKDDKAFTFNIISGLQNDRDTTYFRYEIATARLDTVAKEKDKYPRWASVAPNGEFGVYAKGSNLWVMDSTSLRKAAKDEKDS
;
A
#
# COMPACT_ATOMS: atom_id res chain seq x y z
N MET A 1 54.00 52.32 -4.77
CA MET A 1 53.67 51.11 -5.55
C MET A 1 52.88 50.07 -4.73
N LYS A 2 53.20 49.78 -3.45
CA LYS A 2 52.51 48.73 -2.66
C LYS A 2 51.00 49.04 -2.39
N LYS A 3 50.63 50.32 -2.19
CA LYS A 3 49.23 50.71 -1.95
C LYS A 3 48.30 50.48 -3.16
N ASN A 4 48.81 50.74 -4.35
CA ASN A 4 47.99 50.59 -5.59
C ASN A 4 47.80 49.11 -5.98
N PHE A 5 48.76 48.27 -5.61
CA PHE A 5 48.66 46.81 -5.83
C PHE A 5 47.61 46.19 -4.90
N ALA A 6 47.55 46.61 -3.64
CA ALA A 6 46.53 46.14 -2.70
C ALA A 6 45.09 46.56 -3.13
N LEU A 7 44.97 47.77 -3.68
CA LEU A 7 43.68 48.26 -4.19
C LEU A 7 43.22 47.48 -5.44
N ALA A 8 44.13 47.15 -6.33
CA ALA A 8 43.84 46.31 -7.52
C ALA A 8 43.41 44.87 -7.15
N CYS A 9 44.10 44.26 -6.16
CA CYS A 9 43.72 42.94 -5.65
C CYS A 9 42.32 42.95 -4.97
N ALA A 10 42.01 44.01 -4.20
CA ALA A 10 40.68 44.14 -3.57
C ALA A 10 39.59 44.32 -4.61
N ALA A 11 39.81 45.08 -5.69
CA ALA A 11 38.85 45.25 -6.77
C ALA A 11 38.61 43.97 -7.56
N LEU A 12 39.65 43.12 -7.78
CA LEU A 12 39.51 41.82 -8.43
C LEU A 12 38.74 40.82 -7.58
N LEU A 13 38.88 40.83 -6.26
CA LEU A 13 38.13 39.97 -5.35
C LEU A 13 36.62 40.36 -5.30
N PHE A 14 36.29 41.66 -5.42
CA PHE A 14 34.92 42.13 -5.48
C PHE A 14 34.24 41.77 -6.79
N CYS A 15 34.92 41.72 -7.91
CA CYS A 15 34.36 41.26 -9.19
C CYS A 15 34.07 39.78 -9.22
N ALA A 16 34.87 38.96 -8.54
CA ALA A 16 34.65 37.49 -8.48
C ALA A 16 33.39 37.11 -7.67
N ALA A 17 33.03 37.92 -6.66
CA ALA A 17 31.83 37.67 -5.85
C ALA A 17 30.51 37.93 -6.61
N GLY A 18 30.53 38.74 -7.68
CA GLY A 18 29.32 39.08 -8.47
C GLY A 18 28.84 37.95 -9.40
N PHE A 19 29.70 37.03 -9.78
CA PHE A 19 29.35 35.92 -10.69
C PHE A 19 28.75 34.67 -9.99
N ALA A 20 28.87 34.59 -8.67
CA ALA A 20 28.41 33.43 -7.92
C ALA A 20 26.87 33.40 -7.71
N GLN A 21 26.15 34.47 -8.02
CA GLN A 21 24.71 34.59 -7.71
C GLN A 21 23.78 34.67 -8.92
N THR A 22 24.25 34.45 -10.15
CA THR A 22 23.44 34.62 -11.36
C THR A 22 22.76 33.40 -11.91
N GLN A 23 22.86 32.23 -11.27
CA GLN A 23 22.01 31.13 -11.68
C GLN A 23 20.62 31.30 -11.05
N LYS A 24 19.69 31.85 -11.82
CA LYS A 24 18.26 31.78 -11.48
C LYS A 24 17.90 30.32 -11.22
N ALA A 25 17.36 30.06 -10.04
CA ALA A 25 16.85 28.72 -9.71
C ALA A 25 15.87 28.27 -10.80
N ASN A 26 16.16 27.13 -11.42
CA ASN A 26 15.33 26.58 -12.48
C ASN A 26 14.18 25.75 -11.86
N TYR A 27 13.16 26.45 -11.35
CA TYR A 27 11.99 25.83 -10.75
C TYR A 27 11.22 24.92 -11.72
N ALA A 28 11.20 25.26 -13.02
CA ALA A 28 10.57 24.44 -14.04
C ALA A 28 11.30 23.08 -14.23
N LEU A 29 12.62 23.07 -14.12
CA LEU A 29 13.39 21.83 -14.12
C LEU A 29 13.20 21.06 -12.82
N ALA A 30 13.22 21.73 -11.67
CA ALA A 30 13.00 21.12 -10.37
C ALA A 30 11.61 20.48 -10.26
N GLU A 31 10.58 21.10 -10.84
CA GLU A 31 9.23 20.55 -10.86
C GLU A 31 9.14 19.21 -11.61
N ARG A 32 9.99 18.98 -12.63
CA ARG A 32 10.05 17.68 -13.33
C ARG A 32 10.44 16.54 -12.40
N PHE A 33 11.19 16.83 -11.33
CA PHE A 33 11.63 15.88 -10.32
C PHE A 33 10.84 16.01 -9.00
N SER A 34 9.69 16.68 -9.04
CA SER A 34 8.79 16.70 -7.87
C SER A 34 8.34 15.29 -7.52
N ALA A 35 8.12 15.02 -6.23
CA ALA A 35 7.65 13.70 -5.75
C ALA A 35 6.41 13.21 -6.52
N LYS A 36 5.50 14.12 -6.86
CA LYS A 36 4.31 13.80 -7.65
C LYS A 36 4.66 13.24 -9.02
N ARG A 37 5.61 13.85 -9.75
CA ARG A 37 6.01 13.41 -11.09
C ARG A 37 6.89 12.15 -11.03
N VAL A 38 7.81 12.09 -10.08
CA VAL A 38 8.65 10.90 -9.88
C VAL A 38 7.79 9.68 -9.58
N ASN A 39 6.77 9.79 -8.73
CA ASN A 39 5.85 8.71 -8.42
C ASN A 39 4.99 8.25 -9.61
N GLN A 40 4.88 9.07 -10.68
CA GLN A 40 4.23 8.68 -11.93
C GLN A 40 5.17 8.00 -12.92
N MET A 41 6.48 8.13 -12.74
CA MET A 41 7.51 7.58 -13.64
C MET A 41 8.21 6.36 -13.02
N VAL A 42 8.26 6.27 -11.70
CA VAL A 42 8.88 5.17 -10.96
C VAL A 42 7.78 4.24 -10.43
N PHE A 43 7.79 3.03 -10.91
CA PHE A 43 6.88 1.97 -10.50
C PHE A 43 7.54 1.08 -9.43
N SER A 44 7.12 -0.18 -9.29
CA SER A 44 7.73 -1.08 -8.32
C SER A 44 9.21 -1.31 -8.60
N THR A 45 10.06 -1.05 -7.61
CA THR A 45 11.53 -1.26 -7.68
C THR A 45 11.98 -2.43 -6.83
N GLN A 46 11.09 -2.96 -5.97
CA GLN A 46 11.35 -4.11 -5.11
C GLN A 46 10.11 -4.98 -5.00
N ILE A 47 10.31 -6.25 -4.73
CA ILE A 47 9.25 -7.22 -4.44
C ILE A 47 9.09 -7.31 -2.93
N THR A 48 7.84 -7.20 -2.44
CA THR A 48 7.47 -7.52 -1.06
C THR A 48 6.67 -8.81 -1.09
N PRO A 49 7.29 -9.95 -0.74
CA PRO A 49 6.61 -11.24 -0.79
C PRO A 49 5.64 -11.39 0.39
N ASN A 50 4.45 -11.88 0.09
CA ASN A 50 3.46 -12.33 1.07
C ASN A 50 3.37 -13.85 0.98
N TRP A 51 3.87 -14.52 2.01
CA TRP A 51 4.00 -15.98 2.00
C TRP A 51 2.67 -16.68 2.25
N PHE A 52 2.46 -17.81 1.59
CA PHE A 52 1.42 -18.76 1.93
C PHE A 52 1.77 -19.41 3.27
N ARG A 53 0.74 -19.80 4.04
CA ARG A 53 0.95 -20.26 5.41
C ARG A 53 1.74 -21.57 5.48
N ASP A 54 1.40 -22.53 4.62
CA ASP A 54 1.88 -23.90 4.69
C ASP A 54 2.68 -24.32 3.44
N SER A 55 3.30 -23.36 2.74
CA SER A 55 4.11 -23.65 1.56
C SER A 55 5.15 -22.56 1.30
N ASP A 56 6.15 -22.88 0.48
CA ASP A 56 7.16 -21.93 0.02
C ASP A 56 6.64 -20.98 -1.09
N LYS A 57 5.34 -21.02 -1.36
CA LYS A 57 4.70 -20.11 -2.31
C LYS A 57 4.56 -18.74 -1.70
N PHE A 58 4.60 -17.73 -2.54
CA PHE A 58 4.30 -16.37 -2.15
C PHE A 58 3.56 -15.64 -3.27
N TRP A 59 2.86 -14.59 -2.92
CA TRP A 59 2.29 -13.67 -3.86
C TRP A 59 2.85 -12.27 -3.61
N TYR A 60 2.81 -11.44 -4.65
CA TYR A 60 3.22 -10.04 -4.56
C TYR A 60 2.47 -9.20 -5.59
N SER A 61 2.39 -7.89 -5.33
CA SER A 61 1.87 -6.91 -6.28
C SER A 61 3.03 -6.23 -7.02
N TRP A 62 2.80 -5.91 -8.29
CA TRP A 62 3.75 -5.21 -9.13
C TRP A 62 3.07 -4.10 -9.90
N ARG A 63 3.46 -2.84 -9.65
CA ARG A 63 2.97 -1.67 -10.37
C ARG A 63 3.75 -1.50 -11.67
N THR A 64 3.00 -1.20 -12.75
CA THR A 64 3.51 -0.88 -14.08
C THR A 64 2.75 0.34 -14.62
N PRO A 65 3.17 0.91 -15.78
CA PRO A 65 2.37 1.93 -16.48
C PRO A 65 0.96 1.45 -16.86
N GLN A 66 0.78 0.13 -17.00
CA GLN A 66 -0.48 -0.50 -17.38
C GLN A 66 -1.39 -0.80 -16.19
N GLY A 67 -0.92 -0.57 -14.96
CA GLY A 67 -1.66 -0.82 -13.74
C GLY A 67 -0.91 -1.68 -12.73
N THR A 68 -1.63 -2.18 -11.73
CA THR A 68 -1.08 -3.09 -10.72
C THR A 68 -1.45 -4.52 -11.07
N HIS A 69 -0.44 -5.36 -11.18
CA HIS A 69 -0.57 -6.80 -11.41
C HIS A 69 -0.25 -7.56 -10.13
N TYR A 70 -0.84 -8.72 -9.97
CA TYR A 70 -0.67 -9.58 -8.81
C TYR A 70 -0.23 -10.96 -9.25
N TYR A 71 0.85 -11.45 -8.68
CA TYR A 71 1.47 -12.71 -9.09
C TYR A 71 1.57 -13.68 -7.93
N ILE A 72 1.32 -14.96 -8.21
CA ILE A 72 1.69 -16.09 -7.36
C ILE A 72 2.95 -16.73 -7.93
N VAL A 73 3.92 -16.98 -7.08
CA VAL A 73 5.16 -17.69 -7.39
C VAL A 73 5.19 -19.00 -6.62
N ASP A 74 5.48 -20.06 -7.32
CA ASP A 74 5.74 -21.41 -6.75
C ASP A 74 7.21 -21.76 -7.03
N PRO A 75 8.13 -21.54 -6.08
CA PRO A 75 9.54 -21.80 -6.28
C PRO A 75 9.84 -23.30 -6.52
N ALA A 76 9.08 -24.18 -5.89
CA ALA A 76 9.27 -25.63 -6.05
C ALA A 76 8.99 -26.11 -7.48
N LYS A 77 8.06 -25.44 -8.17
CA LYS A 77 7.72 -25.72 -9.57
C LYS A 77 8.42 -24.79 -10.57
N GLY A 78 9.09 -23.75 -10.09
CA GLY A 78 9.68 -22.72 -10.93
C GLY A 78 8.64 -21.94 -11.74
N THR A 79 7.40 -21.80 -11.23
CA THR A 79 6.29 -21.16 -11.95
C THR A 79 5.92 -19.81 -11.35
N LYS A 80 5.51 -18.90 -12.23
CA LYS A 80 4.92 -17.61 -11.91
C LYS A 80 3.63 -17.47 -12.71
N ALA A 81 2.52 -17.19 -12.03
CA ALA A 81 1.22 -17.00 -12.65
C ALA A 81 0.59 -15.69 -12.15
N GLU A 82 -0.17 -15.03 -13.02
CA GLU A 82 -0.98 -13.88 -12.62
C GLU A 82 -2.21 -14.37 -11.85
N VAL A 83 -2.54 -13.66 -10.76
CA VAL A 83 -3.66 -14.03 -9.86
C VAL A 83 -4.98 -13.62 -10.47
N PHE A 84 -5.03 -12.37 -10.97
CA PHE A 84 -6.24 -11.75 -11.47
C PHE A 84 -6.11 -11.45 -12.96
N ASP A 85 -7.08 -11.85 -13.74
CA ASP A 85 -7.39 -11.19 -14.99
C ASP A 85 -8.10 -9.88 -14.64
N MET A 86 -7.35 -8.76 -14.74
CA MET A 86 -7.82 -7.45 -14.26
C MET A 86 -9.02 -6.94 -15.05
N ASP A 87 -9.13 -7.25 -16.35
CA ASP A 87 -10.29 -6.87 -17.15
C ASP A 87 -11.54 -7.62 -16.70
N ARG A 88 -11.43 -8.92 -16.51
CA ARG A 88 -12.51 -9.75 -15.97
C ARG A 88 -12.89 -9.33 -14.55
N LEU A 89 -11.91 -9.05 -13.69
CA LEU A 89 -12.16 -8.59 -12.34
C LEU A 89 -12.91 -7.24 -12.32
N ALA A 90 -12.51 -6.29 -13.19
CA ALA A 90 -13.18 -5.00 -13.32
C ALA A 90 -14.66 -5.17 -13.73
N MET A 91 -14.94 -6.07 -14.67
CA MET A 91 -16.33 -6.38 -15.07
C MET A 91 -17.13 -6.95 -13.91
N GLN A 92 -16.59 -7.94 -13.18
CA GLN A 92 -17.27 -8.56 -12.05
C GLN A 92 -17.52 -7.56 -10.92
N VAL A 93 -16.51 -6.75 -10.56
CA VAL A 93 -16.65 -5.70 -9.53
C VAL A 93 -17.71 -4.68 -9.95
N THR A 94 -17.69 -4.22 -11.21
CA THR A 94 -18.66 -3.25 -11.74
C THR A 94 -20.10 -3.79 -11.65
N GLU A 95 -20.29 -5.08 -11.91
CA GLU A 95 -21.60 -5.74 -11.82
C GLU A 95 -22.16 -5.70 -10.38
N PHE A 96 -21.34 -6.00 -9.38
CA PHE A 96 -21.75 -5.99 -7.98
C PHE A 96 -21.98 -4.58 -7.43
N VAL A 97 -21.05 -3.68 -7.72
CA VAL A 97 -21.04 -2.33 -7.12
C VAL A 97 -21.88 -1.34 -7.93
N ARG A 98 -22.21 -1.68 -9.18
CA ARG A 98 -22.92 -0.82 -10.14
C ARG A 98 -22.25 0.53 -10.36
N TYR A 99 -20.92 0.53 -10.25
CA TYR A 99 -20.06 1.68 -10.51
C TYR A 99 -18.90 1.22 -11.40
N PRO A 100 -18.62 1.91 -12.53
CA PRO A 100 -17.62 1.47 -13.49
C PRO A 100 -16.20 1.63 -12.90
N PHE A 101 -15.39 0.58 -13.02
CA PHE A 101 -13.99 0.59 -12.65
C PHE A 101 -13.11 0.36 -13.88
N ASP A 102 -12.02 1.11 -13.96
CA ASP A 102 -10.95 0.86 -14.91
C ASP A 102 -10.09 -0.32 -14.40
N ALA A 103 -9.87 -1.30 -15.25
CA ALA A 103 -9.06 -2.48 -14.95
C ALA A 103 -7.64 -2.14 -14.46
N LYS A 104 -7.07 -1.00 -14.92
CA LYS A 104 -5.74 -0.55 -14.50
C LYS A 104 -5.72 0.04 -13.09
N HIS A 105 -6.87 0.49 -12.59
CA HIS A 105 -6.95 1.29 -11.35
C HIS A 105 -8.05 0.80 -10.40
N ILE A 106 -8.30 -0.50 -10.33
CA ILE A 106 -9.25 -1.05 -9.35
C ILE A 106 -8.71 -0.75 -7.94
N PRO A 107 -9.43 0.01 -7.11
CA PRO A 107 -8.94 0.45 -5.80
C PRO A 107 -9.13 -0.62 -4.72
N MET A 108 -8.54 -1.79 -4.92
CA MET A 108 -8.58 -2.87 -3.94
C MET A 108 -7.85 -2.46 -2.66
N ARG A 109 -8.51 -2.63 -1.53
CA ARG A 109 -7.97 -2.37 -0.18
C ARG A 109 -8.02 -3.63 0.65
N ASP A 110 -7.12 -3.71 1.63
CA ASP A 110 -7.04 -4.81 2.59
C ASP A 110 -6.99 -6.18 1.90
N LEU A 111 -6.19 -6.25 0.81
CA LEU A 111 -6.01 -7.48 0.05
C LEU A 111 -5.28 -8.52 0.90
N GLU A 112 -5.96 -9.61 1.20
CA GLU A 112 -5.46 -10.67 2.06
C GLU A 112 -5.74 -12.04 1.44
N LEU A 113 -4.77 -12.95 1.53
CA LEU A 113 -4.95 -14.34 1.12
C LEU A 113 -5.58 -15.14 2.27
N LYS A 114 -6.70 -15.80 1.99
CA LYS A 114 -7.41 -16.65 2.94
C LYS A 114 -7.30 -18.13 2.53
N ASP A 115 -6.92 -18.97 3.49
CA ASP A 115 -6.86 -20.43 3.36
C ASP A 115 -6.08 -20.92 2.12
N ASP A 116 -5.10 -20.12 1.66
CA ASP A 116 -4.30 -20.36 0.46
C ASP A 116 -5.10 -20.61 -0.84
N LYS A 117 -6.38 -20.27 -0.86
CA LYS A 117 -7.33 -20.56 -1.97
C LYS A 117 -8.03 -19.34 -2.52
N ALA A 118 -8.25 -18.34 -1.70
CA ALA A 118 -9.00 -17.15 -2.09
C ALA A 118 -8.36 -15.87 -1.59
N PHE A 119 -8.55 -14.78 -2.33
CA PHE A 119 -8.25 -13.45 -1.87
C PHE A 119 -9.50 -12.76 -1.36
N THR A 120 -9.37 -12.07 -0.24
CA THR A 120 -10.40 -11.14 0.24
C THR A 120 -9.88 -9.73 0.12
N PHE A 121 -10.75 -8.81 -0.25
CA PHE A 121 -10.45 -7.38 -0.34
C PHE A 121 -11.73 -6.56 -0.21
N ASN A 122 -11.60 -5.26 -0.06
CA ASN A 122 -12.75 -4.38 -0.12
C ASN A 122 -12.54 -3.25 -1.14
N ILE A 123 -13.64 -2.71 -1.61
CA ILE A 123 -13.68 -1.55 -2.49
C ILE A 123 -14.66 -0.54 -1.90
N ILE A 124 -14.24 0.71 -1.85
CA ILE A 124 -15.10 1.83 -1.52
C ILE A 124 -15.58 2.45 -2.81
N SER A 125 -16.88 2.44 -3.02
CA SER A 125 -17.53 3.01 -4.20
C SER A 125 -18.46 4.17 -3.82
N GLY A 126 -18.90 4.92 -4.82
CA GLY A 126 -19.81 6.04 -4.64
C GLY A 126 -19.13 7.40 -4.53
N LEU A 127 -19.95 8.45 -4.53
CA LEU A 127 -19.54 9.83 -4.41
C LEU A 127 -19.29 10.21 -2.94
N GLN A 128 -18.67 11.36 -2.72
CA GLN A 128 -18.13 11.79 -1.41
C GLN A 128 -19.11 11.71 -0.24
N ASN A 129 -20.43 11.82 -0.48
CA ASN A 129 -21.47 11.78 0.55
C ASN A 129 -22.27 10.47 0.60
N ASP A 130 -22.01 9.54 -0.34
CA ASP A 130 -22.71 8.26 -0.44
C ASP A 130 -21.70 7.15 -0.77
N ARG A 131 -20.75 6.96 0.17
CA ARG A 131 -19.71 5.94 0.03
C ARG A 131 -20.18 4.64 0.67
N ASP A 132 -20.19 3.60 -0.14
CA ASP A 132 -20.43 2.25 0.34
C ASP A 132 -19.15 1.41 0.26
N THR A 133 -18.97 0.51 1.21
CA THR A 133 -17.83 -0.41 1.26
C THR A 133 -18.32 -1.84 1.02
N THR A 134 -17.99 -2.36 -0.15
CA THR A 134 -18.30 -3.74 -0.51
C THR A 134 -17.09 -4.63 -0.25
N TYR A 135 -17.31 -5.74 0.43
CA TYR A 135 -16.29 -6.75 0.72
C TYR A 135 -16.42 -7.90 -0.26
N PHE A 136 -15.29 -8.35 -0.80
CA PHE A 136 -15.22 -9.36 -1.84
C PHE A 136 -14.36 -10.54 -1.40
N ARG A 137 -14.71 -11.72 -1.96
CA ARG A 137 -13.89 -12.92 -1.95
C ARG A 137 -13.69 -13.39 -3.39
N TYR A 138 -12.45 -13.49 -3.81
CA TYR A 138 -12.06 -13.98 -5.14
C TYR A 138 -11.45 -15.37 -5.00
N GLU A 139 -12.07 -16.37 -5.59
CA GLU A 139 -11.59 -17.76 -5.60
C GLU A 139 -10.57 -17.94 -6.72
N ILE A 140 -9.32 -18.33 -6.36
CA ILE A 140 -8.20 -18.40 -7.31
C ILE A 140 -8.46 -19.45 -8.39
N ALA A 141 -8.96 -20.64 -7.99
CA ALA A 141 -9.14 -21.78 -8.89
C ALA A 141 -10.19 -21.55 -9.98
N THR A 142 -11.25 -20.81 -9.68
CA THR A 142 -12.39 -20.59 -10.59
C THR A 142 -12.41 -19.19 -11.20
N ALA A 143 -11.54 -18.31 -10.72
CA ALA A 143 -11.54 -16.88 -11.07
C ALA A 143 -12.92 -16.22 -10.85
N ARG A 144 -13.62 -16.64 -9.80
CA ARG A 144 -14.96 -16.16 -9.44
C ARG A 144 -14.85 -15.16 -8.29
N LEU A 145 -15.58 -14.07 -8.43
CA LEU A 145 -15.76 -13.04 -7.43
C LEU A 145 -17.15 -13.19 -6.80
N ASP A 146 -17.20 -13.17 -5.48
CA ASP A 146 -18.44 -13.14 -4.71
C ASP A 146 -18.38 -12.01 -3.67
N THR A 147 -19.52 -11.45 -3.30
CA THR A 147 -19.59 -10.53 -2.17
C THR A 147 -19.67 -11.29 -0.85
N VAL A 148 -19.00 -10.78 0.16
CA VAL A 148 -19.01 -11.36 1.50
C VAL A 148 -19.36 -10.30 2.54
N ALA A 149 -19.93 -10.73 3.66
CA ALA A 149 -20.10 -9.83 4.80
C ALA A 149 -18.75 -9.41 5.35
N LYS A 150 -18.67 -8.19 5.87
CA LYS A 150 -17.48 -7.74 6.60
C LYS A 150 -17.13 -8.76 7.68
N GLU A 151 -15.91 -9.29 7.64
CA GLU A 151 -15.41 -10.15 8.69
C GLU A 151 -15.38 -9.35 10.01
N LYS A 152 -16.04 -9.85 11.03
CA LYS A 152 -16.04 -9.20 12.34
C LYS A 152 -14.67 -9.40 12.97
N ASP A 153 -14.05 -8.31 13.41
CA ASP A 153 -12.80 -8.38 14.16
C ASP A 153 -12.99 -9.34 15.35
N LYS A 154 -12.24 -10.44 15.35
CA LYS A 154 -12.29 -11.47 16.38
C LYS A 154 -11.73 -10.98 17.71
N TYR A 155 -10.84 -10.01 17.63
CA TYR A 155 -10.12 -9.43 18.76
C TYR A 155 -10.16 -7.90 18.69
N PRO A 156 -9.99 -7.19 19.84
CA PRO A 156 -9.94 -5.73 19.85
C PRO A 156 -8.72 -5.23 19.08
N ARG A 157 -8.86 -4.09 18.42
CA ARG A 157 -7.76 -3.49 17.61
C ARG A 157 -6.60 -2.96 18.46
N TRP A 158 -6.83 -2.69 19.73
CA TRP A 158 -5.80 -2.23 20.65
C TRP A 158 -4.88 -3.34 21.19
N ALA A 159 -5.17 -4.61 20.91
CA ALA A 159 -4.40 -5.76 21.34
C ALA A 159 -3.63 -6.41 20.17
N SER A 160 -2.36 -6.68 20.38
CA SER A 160 -1.55 -7.52 19.48
C SER A 160 -1.68 -8.98 19.91
N VAL A 161 -2.29 -9.80 19.07
CA VAL A 161 -2.59 -11.20 19.40
C VAL A 161 -1.46 -12.10 18.92
N ALA A 162 -1.07 -13.08 19.74
CA ALA A 162 -0.06 -14.06 19.40
C ALA A 162 -0.51 -14.90 18.17
N PRO A 163 0.41 -15.38 17.32
CA PRO A 163 0.08 -16.13 16.11
C PRO A 163 -0.75 -17.39 16.38
N ASN A 164 -0.54 -18.05 17.53
CA ASN A 164 -1.33 -19.19 17.98
C ASN A 164 -2.72 -18.82 18.51
N GLY A 165 -2.99 -17.53 18.70
CA GLY A 165 -4.28 -17.03 19.19
C GLY A 165 -4.60 -17.30 20.65
N GLU A 166 -3.64 -17.73 21.48
CA GLU A 166 -3.88 -18.11 22.88
C GLU A 166 -3.93 -16.89 23.81
N PHE A 167 -3.14 -15.87 23.51
CA PHE A 167 -3.08 -14.63 24.29
C PHE A 167 -2.82 -13.41 23.42
N GLY A 168 -3.03 -12.25 23.96
CA GLY A 168 -2.64 -10.99 23.33
C GLY A 168 -1.99 -10.05 24.34
N VAL A 169 -1.20 -9.14 23.80
CA VAL A 169 -0.48 -8.10 24.55
C VAL A 169 -1.08 -6.74 24.19
N TYR A 170 -1.23 -5.89 25.18
CA TYR A 170 -1.72 -4.53 24.98
C TYR A 170 -1.04 -3.55 25.92
N ALA A 171 -1.03 -2.28 25.52
CA ALA A 171 -0.50 -1.19 26.34
C ALA A 171 -1.62 -0.53 27.14
N LYS A 172 -1.39 -0.33 28.44
CA LYS A 172 -2.28 0.45 29.30
C LYS A 172 -1.43 1.30 30.24
N GLY A 173 -1.56 2.61 30.13
CA GLY A 173 -0.62 3.54 30.75
C GLY A 173 0.79 3.34 30.18
N SER A 174 1.80 3.27 31.03
CA SER A 174 3.20 3.06 30.63
C SER A 174 3.64 1.58 30.68
N ASN A 175 2.71 0.64 30.81
CA ASN A 175 2.99 -0.78 30.98
C ASN A 175 2.38 -1.63 29.87
N LEU A 176 2.99 -2.80 29.65
CA LEU A 176 2.45 -3.86 28.80
C LEU A 176 1.71 -4.88 29.67
N TRP A 177 0.57 -5.30 29.18
CA TRP A 177 -0.31 -6.27 29.82
C TRP A 177 -0.57 -7.43 28.89
N VAL A 178 -0.77 -8.61 29.49
CA VAL A 178 -1.14 -9.83 28.77
C VAL A 178 -2.56 -10.22 29.13
N MET A 179 -3.35 -10.65 28.16
CA MET A 179 -4.72 -11.13 28.34
C MET A 179 -4.94 -12.40 27.53
N ASP A 180 -5.64 -13.36 28.08
CA ASP A 180 -6.02 -14.58 27.38
C ASP A 180 -7.00 -14.31 26.24
N SER A 181 -7.06 -15.22 25.27
CA SER A 181 -7.88 -15.03 24.06
C SER A 181 -9.38 -14.98 24.33
N THR A 182 -9.87 -15.60 25.40
CA THR A 182 -11.29 -15.59 25.76
C THR A 182 -11.71 -14.22 26.25
N SER A 183 -10.91 -13.64 27.14
CA SER A 183 -11.10 -12.27 27.66
C SER A 183 -10.97 -11.23 26.55
N LEU A 184 -10.02 -11.40 25.59
CA LEU A 184 -9.88 -10.53 24.43
C LEU A 184 -11.12 -10.57 23.53
N ARG A 185 -11.67 -11.76 23.27
CA ARG A 185 -12.90 -11.89 22.45
C ARG A 185 -14.10 -11.25 23.14
N LYS A 186 -14.19 -11.34 24.47
CA LYS A 186 -15.23 -10.67 25.24
C LYS A 186 -15.08 -9.14 25.12
N ALA A 187 -13.88 -8.62 25.33
CA ALA A 187 -13.59 -7.19 25.17
C ALA A 187 -13.92 -6.66 23.76
N ALA A 188 -13.66 -7.45 22.71
CA ALA A 188 -14.03 -7.10 21.34
C ALA A 188 -15.53 -7.03 21.09
N LYS A 189 -16.35 -7.78 21.85
CA LYS A 189 -17.82 -7.70 21.79
C LYS A 189 -18.32 -6.47 22.54
N ASP A 190 -17.80 -6.23 23.74
CA ASP A 190 -18.19 -5.11 24.59
C ASP A 190 -17.88 -3.75 23.93
N GLU A 191 -16.79 -3.65 23.16
CA GLU A 191 -16.42 -2.45 22.37
C GLU A 191 -17.40 -2.14 21.24
N LYS A 192 -18.13 -3.15 20.74
CA LYS A 192 -19.11 -3.00 19.64
C LYS A 192 -20.51 -2.65 20.12
N ASP A 193 -20.80 -2.94 21.37
CA ASP A 193 -22.11 -2.71 21.98
C ASP A 193 -22.17 -1.34 22.72
N SER A 194 -21.06 -0.59 22.74
CA SER A 194 -20.92 0.77 23.29
C SER A 194 -20.93 1.83 22.22
#